data_e197de2341b1e67c0e6ca3d96a763c7e
#
_entry.id   e197de2341b1e67c0e6ca3d96a763c7e
#
_cell.length_a   1.000
_cell.length_b   1.000
_cell.length_c   1.000
_cell.angle_alpha   90.00
_cell.angle_beta   90.00
_cell.angle_gamma   90.00
#
_symmetry.space_group_name_H-M   'P 1'
#
loop_
_entity.id
_entity.type
_entity.pdbx_description
1 polymer ?
#
loop_
_entity_poly.entity_id
_entity_poly.type
_entity_poly.pdbx_seq_one_letter_code
_entity_poly.pdbx_strand_id
1 'polypeptide(L)'
;MCGIYGLATSPTPYTKRQFKLVKKVIREIAIDSETRGEHSSGIAQVGNKTKIHKSLLKSSKFVDSKGYIGAVKSLNDGNNILLGHTRFATEGAIVKNNAHPFRVGDTIGAHNGCVYNIDEMQTKLDKQCPVDSQLIFKAIDTNDDIGEAVKHFDSDFSLSYVKENPMILHLCREDNRPLYVAYVPSLRTLFYASDDDFIQCAFDINGIDAEVLSLNKNTLYSYDVSRFDDQKTNVQKSNFEYESRTYHYGINNYSTYYSDDNYNWTPINSTMDRGPMYDTSHLYDENGKLNRTRLAEDRNELIACYGGYENSWFFDETDDTWYYIDDEGQM
;
A
#
# COMPACT_ATOMS: atom_id res chain seq x y z
N MET A 1 -3.72 1.52 -6.55
CA MET A 1 -2.60 1.74 -5.56
C MET A 1 -2.17 0.41 -4.97
N CYS A 2 -0.93 0.29 -4.47
CA CYS A 2 -0.48 -0.93 -3.82
C CYS A 2 -0.89 -1.00 -2.34
N GLY A 3 -0.89 -2.19 -1.73
CA GLY A 3 -1.12 -2.40 -0.30
C GLY A 3 0.10 -3.01 0.39
N ILE A 4 0.62 -2.35 1.42
CA ILE A 4 1.56 -2.92 2.39
C ILE A 4 0.76 -3.48 3.56
N TYR A 5 1.15 -4.64 4.05
CA TYR A 5 0.63 -5.22 5.29
C TYR A 5 1.66 -6.13 5.94
N GLY A 6 1.47 -6.40 7.22
CA GLY A 6 2.35 -7.33 7.90
C GLY A 6 2.18 -7.33 9.41
N LEU A 7 3.14 -7.98 10.06
CA LEU A 7 3.23 -7.99 11.51
C LEU A 7 4.67 -8.13 12.00
N ALA A 8 4.87 -7.72 13.23
CA ALA A 8 6.08 -7.99 13.99
C ALA A 8 5.71 -8.52 15.39
N THR A 9 6.37 -9.57 15.85
CA THR A 9 6.02 -10.23 17.11
C THR A 9 7.24 -10.53 17.96
N SER A 10 7.02 -10.57 19.28
CA SER A 10 8.03 -11.04 20.23
C SER A 10 8.59 -12.42 19.86
N PRO A 11 9.86 -12.71 20.16
CA PRO A 11 10.44 -14.05 20.01
C PRO A 11 9.78 -15.11 20.88
N THR A 12 8.99 -14.71 21.89
CA THR A 12 8.28 -15.66 22.75
C THR A 12 7.21 -16.42 21.93
N PRO A 13 7.28 -17.74 21.85
CA PRO A 13 6.33 -18.53 21.08
C PRO A 13 4.89 -18.29 21.50
N TYR A 14 4.00 -18.29 20.56
CA TYR A 14 2.57 -18.21 20.81
C TYR A 14 2.03 -19.50 21.43
N THR A 15 1.06 -19.37 22.32
CA THR A 15 0.16 -20.49 22.65
C THR A 15 -0.66 -20.88 21.41
N LYS A 16 -1.21 -22.09 21.42
CA LYS A 16 -2.09 -22.54 20.30
C LYS A 16 -3.26 -21.59 20.02
N ARG A 17 -3.83 -20.99 21.09
CA ARG A 17 -4.96 -20.05 20.97
C ARG A 17 -4.51 -18.73 20.37
N GLN A 18 -3.42 -18.15 20.84
CA GLN A 18 -2.84 -16.92 20.32
C GLN A 18 -2.45 -17.09 18.85
N PHE A 19 -1.76 -18.18 18.51
CA PHE A 19 -1.34 -18.45 17.13
C PHE A 19 -2.52 -18.61 16.17
N LYS A 20 -3.62 -19.25 16.61
CA LYS A 20 -4.84 -19.35 15.82
C LYS A 20 -5.43 -17.96 15.54
N LEU A 21 -5.41 -17.07 16.54
CA LEU A 21 -5.92 -15.71 16.42
C LEU A 21 -5.03 -14.86 15.49
N VAL A 22 -3.73 -14.85 15.70
CA VAL A 22 -2.77 -14.13 14.83
C VAL A 22 -2.91 -14.53 13.36
N LYS A 23 -3.05 -15.84 13.09
CA LYS A 23 -3.26 -16.33 11.72
C LYS A 23 -4.53 -15.82 11.09
N LYS A 24 -5.62 -15.68 11.86
CA LYS A 24 -6.87 -15.12 11.35
C LYS A 24 -6.71 -13.65 11.01
N VAL A 25 -6.22 -12.88 11.97
CA VAL A 25 -6.04 -11.42 11.81
C VAL A 25 -5.17 -11.09 10.60
N ILE A 26 -3.97 -11.68 10.49
CA ILE A 26 -3.08 -11.36 9.36
C ILE A 26 -3.64 -11.86 8.02
N ARG A 27 -4.49 -12.91 8.03
CA ARG A 27 -5.17 -13.38 6.84
C ARG A 27 -6.23 -12.36 6.37
N GLU A 28 -7.06 -11.84 7.28
CA GLU A 28 -8.07 -10.84 6.95
C GLU A 28 -7.41 -9.55 6.43
N ILE A 29 -6.42 -9.02 7.14
CA ILE A 29 -5.66 -7.84 6.67
C ILE A 29 -5.07 -8.08 5.26
N ALA A 30 -4.53 -9.28 4.99
CA ALA A 30 -3.98 -9.61 3.68
C ALA A 30 -5.07 -9.64 2.59
N ILE A 31 -6.26 -10.15 2.89
CA ILE A 31 -7.39 -10.21 1.95
C ILE A 31 -7.89 -8.79 1.66
N ASP A 32 -8.11 -7.98 2.68
CA ASP A 32 -8.62 -6.62 2.52
C ASP A 32 -7.62 -5.72 1.77
N SER A 33 -6.30 -5.97 1.94
CA SER A 33 -5.26 -5.29 1.16
C SER A 33 -5.36 -5.55 -0.36
N GLU A 34 -6.13 -6.55 -0.82
CA GLU A 34 -6.38 -6.80 -2.25
C GLU A 34 -7.05 -5.62 -2.94
N THR A 35 -7.90 -4.88 -2.23
CA THR A 35 -8.60 -3.69 -2.75
C THR A 35 -7.63 -2.62 -3.28
N ARG A 36 -6.39 -2.62 -2.77
CA ARG A 36 -5.34 -1.70 -3.23
C ARG A 36 -4.47 -2.28 -4.36
N GLY A 37 -4.55 -3.57 -4.65
CA GLY A 37 -3.75 -4.15 -5.73
C GLY A 37 -3.99 -5.65 -5.93
N GLU A 38 -4.39 -6.03 -7.13
CA GLU A 38 -4.76 -7.42 -7.46
C GLU A 38 -3.81 -8.12 -8.45
N HIS A 39 -2.80 -7.39 -8.99
CA HIS A 39 -1.94 -7.93 -10.04
C HIS A 39 -0.94 -8.98 -9.54
N SER A 40 -0.49 -8.85 -8.31
CA SER A 40 0.36 -9.85 -7.67
C SER A 40 0.39 -9.65 -6.16
N SER A 41 0.73 -10.72 -5.44
CA SER A 41 0.88 -10.70 -3.99
C SER A 41 2.20 -11.35 -3.59
N GLY A 42 2.74 -10.92 -2.45
CA GLY A 42 3.91 -11.55 -1.89
C GLY A 42 4.03 -11.35 -0.40
N ILE A 43 4.82 -12.20 0.21
CA ILE A 43 5.14 -12.17 1.64
C ILE A 43 6.58 -12.59 1.88
N ALA A 44 7.27 -11.86 2.74
CA ALA A 44 8.56 -12.28 3.31
C ALA A 44 8.37 -12.67 4.77
N GLN A 45 8.88 -13.81 5.16
CA GLN A 45 9.15 -14.16 6.55
C GLN A 45 10.60 -13.80 6.88
N VAL A 46 10.83 -13.12 8.00
CA VAL A 46 12.15 -12.64 8.41
C VAL A 46 12.46 -13.11 9.83
N GLY A 47 13.67 -13.60 10.04
CA GLY A 47 14.16 -14.17 11.29
C GLY A 47 15.13 -15.32 11.04
N ASN A 48 15.00 -16.42 11.80
CA ASN A 48 15.90 -17.58 11.71
C ASN A 48 16.00 -18.17 10.29
N LYS A 49 14.92 -18.15 9.52
CA LYS A 49 14.87 -18.65 8.14
C LYS A 49 14.15 -17.66 7.24
N THR A 50 14.86 -16.66 6.80
CA THR A 50 14.30 -15.65 5.91
C THR A 50 14.00 -16.21 4.52
N LYS A 51 12.73 -16.06 4.08
CA LYS A 51 12.25 -16.48 2.76
C LYS A 51 11.25 -15.49 2.20
N ILE A 52 11.24 -15.33 0.88
CA ILE A 52 10.30 -14.50 0.15
C ILE A 52 9.46 -15.39 -0.76
N HIS A 53 8.15 -15.25 -0.68
CA HIS A 53 7.19 -15.95 -1.53
C HIS A 53 6.39 -14.92 -2.32
N LYS A 54 6.36 -15.07 -3.63
CA LYS A 54 5.69 -14.17 -4.57
C LYS A 54 4.80 -14.97 -5.52
N SER A 55 3.68 -14.37 -5.95
CA SER A 55 2.75 -14.97 -6.90
C SER A 55 2.06 -13.89 -7.71
N LEU A 56 1.59 -14.24 -8.91
CA LEU A 56 0.67 -13.42 -9.71
C LEU A 56 -0.80 -13.61 -9.30
N LEU A 57 -1.02 -14.24 -8.15
CA LEU A 57 -2.34 -14.37 -7.58
C LEU A 57 -2.70 -13.10 -6.79
N LYS A 58 -3.95 -12.71 -6.87
CA LYS A 58 -4.54 -11.72 -5.98
C LYS A 58 -4.59 -12.25 -4.53
N SER A 59 -4.63 -11.36 -3.56
CA SER A 59 -4.39 -11.71 -2.15
C SER A 59 -5.36 -12.74 -1.60
N SER A 60 -6.64 -12.63 -1.94
CA SER A 60 -7.69 -13.59 -1.53
C SER A 60 -7.41 -15.04 -1.97
N LYS A 61 -6.61 -15.25 -3.03
CA LYS A 61 -6.14 -16.57 -3.48
C LYS A 61 -4.74 -16.87 -2.97
N PHE A 62 -3.89 -15.85 -2.84
CA PHE A 62 -2.52 -16.02 -2.35
C PHE A 62 -2.45 -16.54 -0.92
N VAL A 63 -3.36 -16.09 -0.03
CA VAL A 63 -3.42 -16.53 1.37
C VAL A 63 -3.66 -18.03 1.55
N ASP A 64 -4.14 -18.74 0.52
CA ASP A 64 -4.31 -20.20 0.51
C ASP A 64 -3.09 -20.93 -0.10
N SER A 65 -2.09 -20.19 -0.58
CA SER A 65 -0.87 -20.79 -1.15
C SER A 65 0.03 -21.40 -0.07
N LYS A 66 0.78 -22.43 -0.49
CA LYS A 66 1.80 -23.07 0.38
C LYS A 66 2.83 -22.07 0.87
N GLY A 67 3.17 -21.05 0.04
CA GLY A 67 4.13 -20.00 0.39
C GLY A 67 3.64 -19.13 1.54
N TYR A 68 2.43 -18.59 1.42
CA TYR A 68 1.83 -17.76 2.48
C TYR A 68 1.62 -18.55 3.77
N ILE A 69 0.98 -19.74 3.68
CA ILE A 69 0.74 -20.60 4.84
C ILE A 69 2.06 -20.96 5.54
N GLY A 70 3.10 -21.26 4.78
CA GLY A 70 4.43 -21.56 5.30
C GLY A 70 5.06 -20.37 6.01
N ALA A 71 4.96 -19.16 5.42
CA ALA A 71 5.46 -17.92 6.03
C ALA A 71 4.77 -17.64 7.37
N VAL A 72 3.45 -17.71 7.42
CA VAL A 72 2.70 -17.48 8.67
C VAL A 72 2.99 -18.57 9.73
N LYS A 73 3.12 -19.83 9.31
CA LYS A 73 3.50 -20.91 10.25
C LYS A 73 4.88 -20.72 10.87
N SER A 74 5.80 -20.11 10.14
CA SER A 74 7.19 -19.89 10.60
C SER A 74 7.32 -18.93 11.78
N LEU A 75 6.27 -18.18 12.13
CA LEU A 75 6.25 -17.31 13.32
C LEU A 75 6.52 -18.09 14.63
N ASN A 76 6.22 -19.37 14.67
CA ASN A 76 6.55 -20.23 15.84
C ASN A 76 7.93 -20.89 15.72
N ASP A 77 8.66 -20.65 14.63
CA ASP A 77 9.97 -21.23 14.35
C ASP A 77 11.10 -20.19 14.44
N GLY A 78 10.84 -19.06 15.13
CA GLY A 78 11.79 -17.97 15.34
C GLY A 78 11.91 -17.01 14.14
N ASN A 79 10.89 -16.95 13.26
CA ASN A 79 10.70 -15.83 12.37
C ASN A 79 9.70 -14.89 13.01
N ASN A 80 10.07 -13.63 13.18
CA ASN A 80 9.32 -12.71 14.03
C ASN A 80 8.68 -11.56 13.25
N ILE A 81 9.01 -11.42 11.96
CA ILE A 81 8.49 -10.34 11.12
C ILE A 81 7.93 -10.95 9.83
N LEU A 82 6.74 -10.50 9.45
CA LEU A 82 6.14 -10.74 8.13
C LEU A 82 6.00 -9.41 7.40
N LEU A 83 6.55 -9.34 6.18
CA LEU A 83 6.38 -8.21 5.25
C LEU A 83 5.49 -8.68 4.11
N GLY A 84 4.29 -8.17 4.01
CA GLY A 84 3.31 -8.50 2.98
C GLY A 84 3.06 -7.34 2.02
N HIS A 85 2.68 -7.66 0.78
CA HIS A 85 2.37 -6.66 -0.22
C HIS A 85 1.37 -7.18 -1.26
N THR A 86 0.45 -6.30 -1.67
CA THR A 86 -0.43 -6.47 -2.82
C THR A 86 -0.11 -5.40 -3.85
N ARG A 87 0.20 -5.81 -5.07
CA ARG A 87 0.71 -4.90 -6.11
C ARG A 87 -0.38 -4.49 -7.07
N PHE A 88 -0.53 -3.19 -7.28
CA PHE A 88 -1.07 -2.60 -8.49
C PHE A 88 0.11 -2.13 -9.34
N ALA A 89 0.33 -2.72 -10.51
CA ALA A 89 1.49 -2.43 -11.34
C ALA A 89 1.30 -1.08 -12.05
N THR A 90 2.08 -0.08 -11.65
CA THR A 90 2.24 1.21 -12.32
C THR A 90 3.50 1.19 -13.20
N GLU A 91 4.60 0.61 -12.70
CA GLU A 91 5.87 0.48 -13.38
C GLU A 91 6.29 -0.98 -13.51
N GLY A 92 6.82 -1.34 -14.69
CA GLY A 92 7.33 -2.67 -15.00
C GLY A 92 6.25 -3.72 -15.23
N ALA A 93 6.61 -4.79 -15.93
CA ALA A 93 5.70 -5.86 -16.32
C ALA A 93 5.08 -6.60 -15.12
N ILE A 94 3.87 -7.15 -15.33
CA ILE A 94 3.20 -8.02 -14.34
C ILE A 94 3.84 -9.40 -14.42
N VAL A 95 4.99 -9.54 -13.78
CA VAL A 95 5.74 -10.80 -13.64
C VAL A 95 6.10 -11.03 -12.19
N LYS A 96 6.31 -12.28 -11.83
CA LYS A 96 6.58 -12.69 -10.44
C LYS A 96 7.80 -11.99 -9.84
N ASN A 97 8.85 -11.74 -10.63
CA ASN A 97 10.07 -11.09 -10.14
C ASN A 97 9.84 -9.62 -9.77
N ASN A 98 8.85 -8.97 -10.38
CA ASN A 98 8.48 -7.58 -10.12
C ASN A 98 7.49 -7.41 -8.96
N ALA A 99 6.99 -8.51 -8.39
CA ALA A 99 6.20 -8.46 -7.17
C ALA A 99 7.08 -8.16 -5.94
N HIS A 100 6.52 -7.47 -4.95
CA HIS A 100 7.15 -7.28 -3.64
C HIS A 100 6.93 -8.50 -2.74
N PRO A 101 7.65 -8.61 -1.59
CA PRO A 101 8.80 -7.81 -1.18
C PRO A 101 10.07 -8.10 -2.01
N PHE A 102 10.97 -7.13 -2.05
CA PHE A 102 12.29 -7.28 -2.68
C PHE A 102 13.36 -7.60 -1.64
N ARG A 103 14.42 -8.30 -2.09
CA ARG A 103 15.70 -8.36 -1.39
C ARG A 103 16.74 -7.63 -2.24
N VAL A 104 17.38 -6.64 -1.66
CA VAL A 104 18.51 -5.91 -2.27
C VAL A 104 19.62 -5.84 -1.22
N GLY A 105 20.71 -6.55 -1.44
CA GLY A 105 21.74 -6.73 -0.43
C GLY A 105 21.18 -7.39 0.83
N ASP A 106 21.38 -6.76 1.98
CA ASP A 106 20.87 -7.20 3.28
C ASP A 106 19.48 -6.63 3.60
N THR A 107 18.97 -5.73 2.75
CA THR A 107 17.65 -5.12 2.92
C THR A 107 16.56 -5.98 2.28
N ILE A 108 15.48 -6.20 3.03
CA ILE A 108 14.25 -6.84 2.54
C ILE A 108 13.09 -5.89 2.82
N GLY A 109 12.31 -5.54 1.80
CA GLY A 109 11.23 -4.59 2.02
C GLY A 109 10.13 -4.57 0.96
N ALA A 110 9.07 -3.88 1.30
CA ALA A 110 7.94 -3.54 0.44
C ALA A 110 7.75 -2.02 0.40
N HIS A 111 7.36 -1.52 -0.76
CA HIS A 111 7.16 -0.12 -1.08
C HIS A 111 5.79 0.07 -1.71
N ASN A 112 5.04 1.02 -1.21
CA ASN A 112 3.92 1.63 -1.92
C ASN A 112 4.35 3.01 -2.37
N GLY A 113 4.08 3.34 -3.62
CA GLY A 113 4.42 4.62 -4.20
C GLY A 113 4.99 4.51 -5.61
N CYS A 114 5.51 5.62 -6.11
CA CYS A 114 6.18 5.71 -7.39
C CYS A 114 7.44 6.56 -7.25
N VAL A 115 8.49 6.20 -8.00
CA VAL A 115 9.68 7.04 -8.17
C VAL A 115 9.58 7.75 -9.51
N TYR A 116 9.54 9.08 -9.50
CA TYR A 116 9.33 9.89 -10.69
C TYR A 116 10.62 10.20 -11.45
N ASN A 117 11.76 10.18 -10.78
CA ASN A 117 13.09 10.44 -11.37
C ASN A 117 13.91 9.15 -11.55
N ILE A 118 13.30 8.08 -12.07
CA ILE A 118 13.90 6.74 -12.19
C ILE A 118 15.25 6.79 -12.92
N ASP A 119 15.35 7.42 -14.09
CA ASP A 119 16.55 7.44 -14.93
C ASP A 119 17.73 8.13 -14.21
N GLU A 120 17.47 9.24 -13.50
CA GLU A 120 18.47 9.92 -12.67
C GLU A 120 18.98 8.98 -11.58
N MET A 121 18.06 8.30 -10.89
CA MET A 121 18.42 7.41 -9.78
C MET A 121 19.10 6.13 -10.24
N GLN A 122 18.74 5.57 -11.39
CA GLN A 122 19.44 4.45 -11.99
C GLN A 122 20.91 4.81 -12.30
N THR A 123 21.12 6.00 -12.85
CA THR A 123 22.47 6.51 -13.15
C THR A 123 23.26 6.75 -11.87
N LYS A 124 22.66 7.40 -10.87
CA LYS A 124 23.29 7.75 -9.60
C LYS A 124 23.69 6.53 -8.77
N LEU A 125 22.86 5.49 -8.78
CA LEU A 125 23.08 4.26 -8.02
C LEU A 125 23.83 3.19 -8.82
N ASP A 126 24.20 3.49 -10.08
CA ASP A 126 24.80 2.52 -11.03
C ASP A 126 23.99 1.21 -11.05
N LYS A 127 22.68 1.33 -11.17
CA LYS A 127 21.77 0.21 -11.04
C LYS A 127 20.59 0.30 -12.00
N GLN A 128 20.55 -0.62 -12.95
CA GLN A 128 19.34 -0.83 -13.77
C GLN A 128 18.36 -1.74 -13.05
N CYS A 129 17.14 -1.30 -12.89
CA CYS A 129 16.09 -2.04 -12.20
C CYS A 129 14.81 -2.07 -13.04
N PRO A 130 14.14 -3.24 -13.14
CA PRO A 130 12.87 -3.35 -13.86
C PRO A 130 11.69 -2.74 -13.09
N VAL A 131 11.90 -2.38 -11.82
CA VAL A 131 10.91 -1.76 -10.93
C VAL A 131 11.61 -0.69 -10.08
N ASP A 132 11.02 0.49 -10.05
CA ASP A 132 11.47 1.67 -9.29
C ASP A 132 11.78 1.39 -7.82
N SER A 133 10.95 0.61 -7.18
CA SER A 133 11.09 0.24 -5.75
C SER A 133 12.42 -0.40 -5.40
N GLN A 134 13.08 -1.10 -6.35
CA GLN A 134 14.39 -1.70 -6.11
C GLN A 134 15.49 -0.65 -5.97
N LEU A 135 15.31 0.54 -6.56
CA LEU A 135 16.24 1.67 -6.41
C LEU A 135 16.20 2.22 -4.99
N ILE A 136 14.98 2.38 -4.42
CA ILE A 136 14.82 2.83 -3.02
C ILE A 136 15.53 1.85 -2.07
N PHE A 137 15.28 0.54 -2.22
CA PHE A 137 15.94 -0.45 -1.36
C PHE A 137 17.46 -0.53 -1.58
N LYS A 138 17.95 -0.23 -2.80
CA LYS A 138 19.39 -0.11 -3.04
C LYS A 138 19.99 1.08 -2.29
N ALA A 139 19.30 2.21 -2.28
CA ALA A 139 19.74 3.38 -1.54
C ALA A 139 19.72 3.11 -0.02
N ILE A 140 18.67 2.48 0.50
CA ILE A 140 18.58 2.08 1.92
C ILE A 140 19.67 1.08 2.31
N ASP A 141 19.97 0.10 1.44
CA ASP A 141 21.01 -0.91 1.70
C ASP A 141 22.41 -0.29 1.86
N THR A 142 22.66 0.81 1.15
CA THR A 142 23.96 1.49 1.13
C THR A 142 24.08 2.68 2.06
N ASN A 143 23.01 3.07 2.76
CA ASN A 143 22.98 4.19 3.71
C ASN A 143 22.35 3.74 5.03
N ASP A 144 22.93 4.18 6.14
CA ASP A 144 22.39 3.89 7.48
C ASP A 144 21.30 4.90 7.88
N ASP A 145 21.32 6.10 7.32
CA ASP A 145 20.32 7.13 7.54
C ASP A 145 19.27 7.11 6.42
N ILE A 146 17.99 7.02 6.80
CA ILE A 146 16.88 6.97 5.83
C ILE A 146 16.74 8.28 5.07
N GLY A 147 16.94 9.43 5.73
CA GLY A 147 16.87 10.74 5.08
C GLY A 147 17.92 10.85 3.99
N GLU A 148 19.17 10.43 4.26
CA GLU A 148 20.23 10.39 3.26
C GLU A 148 19.92 9.39 2.13
N ALA A 149 19.29 8.26 2.44
CA ALA A 149 18.91 7.27 1.43
C ALA A 149 17.85 7.82 0.45
N VAL A 150 16.84 8.57 0.94
CA VAL A 150 15.72 9.01 0.11
C VAL A 150 15.83 10.43 -0.43
N LYS A 151 16.73 11.29 0.07
CA LYS A 151 16.82 12.73 -0.25
C LYS A 151 16.94 13.09 -1.74
N HIS A 152 17.40 12.17 -2.56
CA HIS A 152 17.58 12.39 -3.98
C HIS A 152 16.46 11.82 -4.85
N PHE A 153 15.59 11.02 -4.25
CA PHE A 153 14.41 10.54 -4.93
C PHE A 153 13.38 11.67 -5.07
N ASP A 154 12.72 11.71 -6.19
CA ASP A 154 11.43 12.35 -6.34
C ASP A 154 10.39 11.23 -6.34
N SER A 155 9.71 11.05 -5.21
CA SER A 155 8.91 9.85 -4.96
C SER A 155 7.84 10.14 -3.92
N ASP A 156 6.69 9.55 -4.08
CA ASP A 156 5.81 9.29 -2.95
C ASP A 156 6.09 7.89 -2.41
N PHE A 157 6.03 7.69 -1.11
CA PHE A 157 6.33 6.39 -0.54
C PHE A 157 5.71 6.11 0.82
N SER A 158 5.36 4.85 1.04
CA SER A 158 5.41 4.21 2.34
C SER A 158 6.25 2.94 2.25
N LEU A 159 7.03 2.67 3.29
CA LEU A 159 8.01 1.60 3.33
C LEU A 159 7.82 0.72 4.55
N SER A 160 7.91 -0.59 4.34
CA SER A 160 8.15 -1.56 5.41
C SER A 160 9.38 -2.38 5.05
N TYR A 161 10.39 -2.41 5.92
CA TYR A 161 11.62 -3.13 5.62
C TYR A 161 12.36 -3.62 6.87
N VAL A 162 13.26 -4.57 6.63
CA VAL A 162 14.27 -5.05 7.58
C VAL A 162 15.62 -4.91 6.89
N LYS A 163 16.61 -4.38 7.60
CA LYS A 163 18.01 -4.25 7.16
C LYS A 163 18.93 -4.86 8.20
N GLU A 164 19.90 -5.71 7.76
CA GLU A 164 20.91 -6.33 8.61
C GLU A 164 20.36 -7.12 9.81
N ASN A 165 19.76 -6.43 10.79
CA ASN A 165 19.23 -7.09 11.99
C ASN A 165 17.79 -7.59 11.74
N PRO A 166 17.55 -8.92 11.68
CA PRO A 166 16.24 -9.49 11.39
C PRO A 166 15.22 -9.33 12.54
N MET A 167 15.62 -8.68 13.63
CA MET A 167 14.75 -8.39 14.78
C MET A 167 14.24 -6.96 14.79
N ILE A 168 14.59 -6.13 13.81
CA ILE A 168 14.15 -4.74 13.73
C ILE A 168 13.30 -4.52 12.49
N LEU A 169 12.01 -4.24 12.68
CA LEU A 169 11.11 -3.79 11.64
C LEU A 169 11.20 -2.27 11.53
N HIS A 170 11.47 -1.79 10.33
CA HIS A 170 11.44 -0.37 10.00
C HIS A 170 10.17 -0.05 9.22
N LEU A 171 9.45 0.99 9.65
CA LEU A 171 8.28 1.55 8.99
C LEU A 171 8.47 3.06 8.84
N CYS A 172 8.23 3.60 7.66
CA CYS A 172 8.19 5.04 7.44
C CYS A 172 7.28 5.38 6.25
N ARG A 173 6.85 6.62 6.20
CA ARG A 173 6.08 7.16 5.10
C ARG A 173 6.37 8.64 4.88
N GLU A 174 6.11 9.11 3.66
CA GLU A 174 5.93 10.51 3.34
C GLU A 174 4.43 10.93 3.48
N ASP A 175 4.04 12.05 2.93
CA ASP A 175 2.70 12.64 3.16
C ASP A 175 1.56 11.85 2.50
N ASN A 176 1.75 11.43 1.24
CA ASN A 176 0.67 10.93 0.37
C ASN A 176 0.40 9.43 0.46
N ARG A 177 1.22 8.68 1.22
CA ARG A 177 1.09 7.21 1.32
C ARG A 177 0.86 6.80 2.78
N PRO A 178 -0.40 6.56 3.18
CA PRO A 178 -0.73 6.24 4.56
C PRO A 178 -0.11 4.90 5.01
N LEU A 179 0.17 4.80 6.30
CA LEU A 179 0.62 3.58 6.97
C LEU A 179 0.18 3.62 8.42
N TYR A 180 -0.49 2.56 8.86
CA TYR A 180 -1.08 2.43 10.18
C TYR A 180 -0.50 1.24 10.93
N VAL A 181 -0.55 1.33 12.25
CA VAL A 181 -0.07 0.27 13.15
C VAL A 181 -1.04 0.06 14.29
N ALA A 182 -1.10 -1.16 14.80
CA ALA A 182 -1.82 -1.49 16.02
C ALA A 182 -1.04 -2.54 16.81
N TYR A 183 -0.78 -2.27 18.07
CA TYR A 183 -0.15 -3.23 18.97
C TYR A 183 -1.19 -3.95 19.82
N VAL A 184 -1.11 -5.28 19.84
CA VAL A 184 -1.97 -6.13 20.65
C VAL A 184 -1.13 -6.76 21.76
N PRO A 185 -1.16 -6.19 23.00
CA PRO A 185 -0.30 -6.64 24.10
C PRO A 185 -0.48 -8.11 24.44
N SER A 186 -1.73 -8.59 24.49
CA SER A 186 -2.04 -9.99 24.79
C SER A 186 -1.46 -11.00 23.79
N LEU A 187 -1.10 -10.54 22.59
CA LEU A 187 -0.43 -11.31 21.53
C LEU A 187 1.05 -10.95 21.41
N ARG A 188 1.51 -9.88 22.06
CA ARG A 188 2.85 -9.29 21.89
C ARG A 188 3.17 -9.07 20.41
N THR A 189 2.20 -8.57 19.65
CA THR A 189 2.25 -8.46 18.20
C THR A 189 1.83 -7.07 17.76
N LEU A 190 2.64 -6.46 16.92
CA LEU A 190 2.33 -5.27 16.15
C LEU A 190 1.80 -5.71 14.78
N PHE A 191 0.61 -5.30 14.42
CA PHE A 191 0.08 -5.38 13.05
C PHE A 191 0.27 -4.04 12.35
N TYR A 192 0.43 -4.06 11.04
CA TYR A 192 0.50 -2.83 10.24
C TYR A 192 -0.12 -3.03 8.86
N ALA A 193 -0.70 -1.97 8.32
CA ALA A 193 -1.28 -1.94 6.99
C ALA A 193 -1.28 -0.53 6.40
N SER A 194 -1.46 -0.44 5.08
CA SER A 194 -1.61 0.84 4.36
C SER A 194 -2.93 1.54 4.63
N ASP A 195 -3.87 0.85 5.29
CA ASP A 195 -5.21 1.33 5.56
C ASP A 195 -5.63 0.91 6.97
N ASP A 196 -6.21 1.82 7.76
CA ASP A 196 -6.68 1.54 9.12
C ASP A 196 -7.86 0.59 9.13
N ASP A 197 -8.77 0.72 8.17
CA ASP A 197 -9.95 -0.15 8.05
C ASP A 197 -9.54 -1.62 7.90
N PHE A 198 -8.43 -1.94 7.23
CA PHE A 198 -7.96 -3.33 7.11
C PHE A 198 -7.59 -3.93 8.46
N ILE A 199 -7.01 -3.13 9.36
CA ILE A 199 -6.66 -3.58 10.71
C ILE A 199 -7.92 -3.61 11.58
N GLN A 200 -8.73 -2.55 11.53
CA GLN A 200 -9.93 -2.43 12.37
C GLN A 200 -10.95 -3.52 12.05
N CYS A 201 -11.27 -3.76 10.78
CA CYS A 201 -12.18 -4.83 10.38
C CYS A 201 -11.69 -6.21 10.82
N ALA A 202 -10.38 -6.50 10.65
CA ALA A 202 -9.79 -7.76 11.11
C ALA A 202 -9.87 -7.90 12.64
N PHE A 203 -9.75 -6.81 13.40
CA PHE A 203 -9.88 -6.81 14.85
C PHE A 203 -11.32 -7.02 15.30
N ASP A 204 -12.28 -6.31 14.70
CA ASP A 204 -13.70 -6.42 15.02
C ASP A 204 -14.22 -7.84 14.80
N ILE A 205 -13.90 -8.46 13.66
CA ILE A 205 -14.26 -9.85 13.33
C ILE A 205 -13.69 -10.85 14.36
N ASN A 206 -12.52 -10.55 14.93
CA ASN A 206 -11.82 -11.45 15.84
C ASN A 206 -11.94 -11.06 17.33
N GLY A 207 -12.73 -10.03 17.66
CA GLY A 207 -12.97 -9.58 19.03
C GLY A 207 -11.70 -9.04 19.71
N ILE A 208 -10.87 -8.28 18.98
CA ILE A 208 -9.68 -7.62 19.50
C ILE A 208 -10.02 -6.15 19.73
N ASP A 209 -9.81 -5.68 20.95
CA ASP A 209 -9.89 -4.27 21.31
C ASP A 209 -8.46 -3.72 21.41
N ALA A 210 -8.05 -2.99 20.37
CA ALA A 210 -6.74 -2.33 20.32
C ALA A 210 -6.81 -1.11 19.39
N GLU A 211 -6.11 -0.05 19.76
CA GLU A 211 -6.08 1.21 19.04
C GLU A 211 -5.27 1.08 17.75
N VAL A 212 -5.82 1.57 16.64
CA VAL A 212 -5.14 1.70 15.36
C VAL A 212 -4.61 3.13 15.24
N LEU A 213 -3.31 3.28 14.99
CA LEU A 213 -2.61 4.55 14.98
C LEU A 213 -1.99 4.81 13.61
N SER A 214 -2.19 6.03 13.09
CA SER A 214 -1.47 6.49 11.89
C SER A 214 -0.02 6.81 12.26
N LEU A 215 0.92 6.40 11.41
CA LEU A 215 2.32 6.82 11.54
C LEU A 215 2.48 8.26 11.06
N ASN A 216 3.32 9.03 11.74
CA ASN A 216 3.66 10.38 11.32
C ASN A 216 4.48 10.33 10.03
N LYS A 217 4.23 11.32 9.13
CA LYS A 217 5.06 11.50 7.94
C LYS A 217 6.51 11.84 8.32
N ASN A 218 7.43 11.51 7.43
CA ASN A 218 8.85 11.84 7.56
C ASN A 218 9.45 11.41 8.91
N THR A 219 8.95 10.29 9.43
CA THR A 219 9.41 9.69 10.67
C THR A 219 9.69 8.21 10.45
N LEU A 220 10.91 7.78 10.73
CA LEU A 220 11.29 6.37 10.76
C LEU A 220 10.93 5.78 12.13
N TYR A 221 10.13 4.73 12.11
CA TYR A 221 9.80 3.92 13.27
C TYR A 221 10.57 2.61 13.19
N SER A 222 11.47 2.38 14.17
CA SER A 222 12.27 1.15 14.26
C SER A 222 11.79 0.34 15.46
N TYR A 223 11.11 -0.76 15.19
CA TYR A 223 10.51 -1.64 16.18
C TYR A 223 11.44 -2.81 16.47
N ASP A 224 12.05 -2.85 17.65
CA ASP A 224 12.87 -3.96 18.12
C ASP A 224 11.97 -5.05 18.75
N VAL A 225 11.68 -6.09 17.97
CA VAL A 225 10.77 -7.17 18.40
C VAL A 225 11.33 -8.01 19.55
N SER A 226 12.66 -8.00 19.77
CA SER A 226 13.29 -8.71 20.90
C SER A 226 12.88 -8.14 22.26
N ARG A 227 12.33 -6.92 22.26
CA ARG A 227 11.91 -6.18 23.45
C ARG A 227 10.40 -5.98 23.52
N PHE A 228 9.62 -6.65 22.68
CA PHE A 228 8.16 -6.64 22.80
C PHE A 228 7.72 -7.43 24.02
N ASP A 229 6.86 -6.85 24.83
CA ASP A 229 6.28 -7.48 26.01
C ASP A 229 4.74 -7.40 26.00
N ASP A 230 4.09 -7.79 27.06
CA ASP A 230 2.62 -7.77 27.20
C ASP A 230 2.04 -6.39 27.56
N GLN A 231 2.84 -5.35 27.56
CA GLN A 231 2.42 -3.97 27.83
C GLN A 231 2.73 -3.02 26.69
N LYS A 232 3.91 -3.15 26.04
CA LYS A 232 4.40 -2.18 25.06
C LYS A 232 5.27 -2.77 23.98
N THR A 233 5.34 -2.06 22.84
CA THR A 233 6.41 -2.19 21.86
C THR A 233 7.66 -1.45 22.33
N ASN A 234 8.81 -1.88 21.85
CA ASN A 234 10.01 -1.05 21.90
C ASN A 234 10.23 -0.41 20.52
N VAL A 235 9.97 0.89 20.43
CA VAL A 235 10.08 1.66 19.20
C VAL A 235 11.01 2.85 19.39
N GLN A 236 11.97 2.98 18.49
CA GLN A 236 12.76 4.20 18.29
C GLN A 236 12.16 4.99 17.14
N LYS A 237 12.10 6.32 17.30
CA LYS A 237 11.61 7.24 16.28
C LYS A 237 12.71 8.21 15.90
N SER A 238 12.93 8.38 14.60
CA SER A 238 13.88 9.34 14.03
C SER A 238 13.19 10.12 12.94
N ASN A 239 13.15 11.44 13.07
CA ASN A 239 12.61 12.30 12.01
C ASN A 239 13.68 12.48 10.93
N PHE A 240 13.23 12.58 9.69
CA PHE A 240 14.07 12.91 8.53
C PHE A 240 13.40 13.99 7.69
N GLU A 241 14.21 14.75 6.97
CA GLU A 241 13.71 15.76 6.05
C GLU A 241 13.50 15.13 4.68
N TYR A 242 12.28 15.25 4.16
CA TYR A 242 11.93 14.82 2.83
C TYR A 242 10.75 15.62 2.30
N GLU A 243 10.87 16.09 1.07
CA GLU A 243 9.81 16.74 0.31
C GLU A 243 9.84 16.20 -1.12
N SER A 244 8.73 15.66 -1.61
CA SER A 244 8.60 15.28 -3.02
C SER A 244 8.59 16.52 -3.90
N ARG A 245 9.43 16.52 -4.93
CA ARG A 245 9.55 17.64 -5.86
C ARG A 245 8.34 17.75 -6.80
N THR A 246 7.66 16.64 -7.03
CA THR A 246 6.55 16.55 -7.99
C THR A 246 5.34 17.36 -7.57
N TYR A 247 5.16 17.58 -6.25
CA TYR A 247 4.07 18.42 -5.74
C TYR A 247 4.16 19.88 -6.19
N HIS A 248 5.37 20.39 -6.46
CA HIS A 248 5.57 21.73 -6.99
C HIS A 248 5.45 21.82 -8.52
N TYR A 249 5.66 20.71 -9.25
CA TYR A 249 5.58 20.72 -10.70
C TYR A 249 4.14 20.60 -11.22
N GLY A 250 3.26 19.90 -10.51
CA GLY A 250 1.86 19.72 -10.91
C GLY A 250 1.05 21.02 -10.91
N ILE A 251 1.35 21.95 -10.00
CA ILE A 251 0.63 23.24 -9.91
C ILE A 251 1.20 24.25 -10.91
N ASN A 252 2.48 24.21 -11.23
CA ASN A 252 3.12 25.22 -12.09
C ASN A 252 3.14 24.84 -13.59
N ASN A 253 3.05 23.56 -13.97
CA ASN A 253 3.07 23.18 -15.39
C ASN A 253 1.69 23.07 -16.02
N TYR A 254 0.61 22.94 -15.25
CA TYR A 254 -0.73 23.06 -15.82
C TYR A 254 -1.11 24.51 -16.17
N SER A 255 -0.43 25.52 -15.57
CA SER A 255 -0.66 26.93 -15.87
C SER A 255 0.10 27.44 -17.09
N THR A 256 1.05 26.69 -17.65
CA THR A 256 1.89 27.15 -18.77
C THR A 256 1.58 26.52 -20.13
N TYR A 257 0.70 25.49 -20.19
CA TYR A 257 0.36 24.86 -21.47
C TYR A 257 -1.01 25.23 -22.05
N TYR A 258 -1.82 26.04 -21.33
CA TYR A 258 -3.10 26.55 -21.85
C TYR A 258 -3.25 28.05 -21.55
N SER A 259 -2.40 28.85 -22.18
CA SER A 259 -2.68 30.24 -22.48
C SER A 259 -3.14 30.33 -23.94
N ASP A 260 -4.34 29.89 -24.18
CA ASP A 260 -5.14 30.41 -25.30
C ASP A 260 -6.60 30.46 -24.89
N ASP A 261 -7.08 31.67 -24.97
CA ASP A 261 -8.35 32.22 -24.62
C ASP A 261 -9.58 31.32 -24.77
N ASN A 262 -10.43 31.33 -23.72
CA ASN A 262 -11.85 30.97 -23.69
C ASN A 262 -12.29 29.63 -23.10
N TYR A 263 -11.60 29.05 -22.11
CA TYR A 263 -12.26 28.12 -21.21
C TYR A 263 -12.06 28.51 -19.76
N ASN A 264 -13.12 29.02 -19.13
CA ASN A 264 -13.21 29.16 -17.67
C ASN A 264 -13.20 27.77 -17.05
N TRP A 265 -12.05 27.32 -16.55
CA TRP A 265 -11.99 26.21 -15.63
C TRP A 265 -12.40 26.72 -14.25
N THR A 266 -13.61 26.39 -13.83
CA THR A 266 -13.90 26.34 -12.40
C THR A 266 -13.15 25.14 -11.81
N PRO A 267 -12.52 25.26 -10.63
CA PRO A 267 -11.97 24.09 -9.93
C PRO A 267 -13.10 23.06 -9.83
N ILE A 268 -12.84 21.83 -10.23
CA ILE A 268 -13.76 20.71 -10.01
C ILE A 268 -13.75 20.48 -8.48
N ASN A 269 -14.59 21.22 -7.76
CA ASN A 269 -15.02 20.81 -6.46
C ASN A 269 -15.98 19.64 -6.67
N SER A 270 -15.57 18.48 -6.27
CA SER A 270 -16.24 17.24 -5.83
C SER A 270 -17.65 16.89 -6.28
N THR A 271 -18.34 17.70 -7.01
CA THR A 271 -19.60 17.38 -7.70
C THR A 271 -19.39 17.79 -9.14
N MET A 272 -19.20 16.82 -10.05
CA MET A 272 -19.49 17.07 -11.45
C MET A 272 -20.96 17.46 -11.51
N ASP A 273 -21.20 18.77 -11.53
CA ASP A 273 -22.50 19.28 -11.92
C ASP A 273 -22.69 18.81 -13.36
N ARG A 274 -23.47 17.77 -13.54
CA ARG A 274 -23.82 17.31 -14.89
C ARG A 274 -24.48 18.47 -15.58
N GLY A 275 -23.76 19.09 -16.47
CA GLY A 275 -24.40 19.95 -17.46
C GLY A 275 -25.54 19.18 -18.11
N PRO A 276 -26.53 19.84 -18.70
CA PRO A 276 -27.82 19.26 -19.12
C PRO A 276 -27.74 18.18 -20.24
N MET A 277 -26.61 17.50 -20.42
CA MET A 277 -26.38 16.55 -21.50
C MET A 277 -26.17 15.09 -21.11
N TYR A 278 -26.18 14.72 -19.84
CA TYR A 278 -26.05 13.30 -19.48
C TYR A 278 -27.41 12.75 -19.01
N ASP A 279 -28.16 12.20 -19.97
CA ASP A 279 -29.39 11.48 -19.68
C ASP A 279 -29.05 10.04 -19.26
N THR A 280 -29.26 9.73 -18.00
CA THR A 280 -29.03 8.39 -17.41
C THR A 280 -30.25 7.49 -17.49
N SER A 281 -31.36 7.96 -18.06
CA SER A 281 -32.59 7.17 -18.19
C SER A 281 -32.35 5.86 -18.97
N HIS A 282 -31.39 5.84 -19.88
CA HIS A 282 -30.99 4.66 -20.65
C HIS A 282 -30.34 3.55 -19.80
N LEU A 283 -29.89 3.87 -18.58
CA LEU A 283 -29.29 2.88 -17.67
C LEU A 283 -30.33 1.96 -17.01
N TYR A 284 -31.60 2.33 -17.09
CA TYR A 284 -32.67 1.55 -16.47
C TYR A 284 -33.47 0.77 -17.52
N ASP A 285 -34.01 -0.39 -17.12
CA ASP A 285 -34.94 -1.16 -17.93
C ASP A 285 -36.39 -0.60 -17.83
N GLU A 286 -37.31 -1.19 -18.57
CA GLU A 286 -38.72 -0.80 -18.61
C GLU A 286 -39.44 -0.93 -17.24
N ASN A 287 -38.84 -1.62 -16.27
CA ASN A 287 -39.35 -1.80 -14.92
C ASN A 287 -38.64 -0.87 -13.92
N GLY A 288 -37.80 0.06 -14.37
CA GLY A 288 -37.03 0.97 -13.52
C GLY A 288 -35.86 0.30 -12.77
N LYS A 289 -35.40 -0.88 -13.21
CA LYS A 289 -34.27 -1.58 -12.61
C LYS A 289 -32.99 -1.27 -13.35
N LEU A 290 -31.92 -0.93 -12.63
CA LEU A 290 -30.59 -0.63 -13.16
C LEU A 290 -30.04 -1.81 -13.99
N ASN A 291 -29.68 -1.52 -15.25
CA ASN A 291 -29.08 -2.47 -16.17
C ASN A 291 -27.55 -2.42 -16.04
N ARG A 292 -26.99 -3.43 -15.37
CA ARG A 292 -25.54 -3.52 -15.09
C ARG A 292 -24.65 -3.59 -16.35
N THR A 293 -25.17 -4.08 -17.48
CA THR A 293 -24.43 -4.12 -18.74
C THR A 293 -24.31 -2.71 -19.33
N ARG A 294 -25.42 -1.98 -19.40
CA ARG A 294 -25.41 -0.58 -19.86
C ARG A 294 -24.58 0.32 -18.95
N LEU A 295 -24.64 0.08 -17.64
CA LEU A 295 -23.81 0.80 -16.67
C LEU A 295 -22.30 0.59 -16.93
N ALA A 296 -21.89 -0.63 -17.29
CA ALA A 296 -20.49 -0.92 -17.64
C ALA A 296 -20.08 -0.29 -18.98
N GLU A 297 -21.00 -0.26 -19.98
CA GLU A 297 -20.77 0.40 -21.27
C GLU A 297 -20.61 1.91 -21.08
N ASP A 298 -21.49 2.54 -20.29
CA ASP A 298 -21.48 3.96 -19.96
C ASP A 298 -20.16 4.37 -19.26
N ARG A 299 -19.73 3.57 -18.29
CA ARG A 299 -18.44 3.76 -17.61
C ARG A 299 -17.26 3.70 -18.58
N ASN A 300 -17.24 2.74 -19.49
CA ASN A 300 -16.18 2.64 -20.49
C ASN A 300 -16.16 3.85 -21.42
N GLU A 301 -17.31 4.42 -21.73
CA GLU A 301 -17.43 5.65 -22.52
C GLU A 301 -16.89 6.86 -21.75
N LEU A 302 -17.20 6.96 -20.45
CA LEU A 302 -16.64 8.00 -19.57
C LEU A 302 -15.10 7.90 -19.48
N ILE A 303 -14.56 6.69 -19.34
CA ILE A 303 -13.12 6.46 -19.35
C ILE A 303 -12.51 6.89 -20.68
N ALA A 304 -13.15 6.58 -21.80
CA ALA A 304 -12.67 6.94 -23.13
C ALA A 304 -12.70 8.46 -23.38
N CYS A 305 -13.73 9.16 -22.87
CA CYS A 305 -13.91 10.59 -23.08
C CYS A 305 -13.12 11.47 -22.11
N TYR A 306 -13.01 11.05 -20.84
CA TYR A 306 -12.47 11.88 -19.75
C TYR A 306 -11.24 11.29 -19.09
N GLY A 307 -10.82 10.10 -19.48
CA GLY A 307 -9.71 9.37 -18.85
C GLY A 307 -10.09 8.71 -17.53
N GLY A 308 -9.09 8.17 -16.85
CA GLY A 308 -9.25 7.39 -15.62
C GLY A 308 -9.27 5.89 -15.89
N TYR A 309 -9.55 5.12 -14.86
CA TYR A 309 -9.62 3.65 -14.89
C TYR A 309 -11.02 3.19 -14.55
N GLU A 310 -11.30 1.91 -14.73
CA GLU A 310 -12.60 1.32 -14.43
C GLU A 310 -13.12 1.62 -13.00
N ASN A 311 -12.21 1.73 -12.03
CA ASN A 311 -12.52 2.04 -10.64
C ASN A 311 -12.49 3.54 -10.30
N SER A 312 -12.16 4.42 -11.26
CA SER A 312 -12.19 5.87 -11.07
C SER A 312 -13.58 6.46 -11.27
N TRP A 313 -14.53 5.67 -11.76
CA TRP A 313 -15.89 6.11 -12.01
C TRP A 313 -16.89 5.27 -11.23
N PHE A 314 -17.64 5.92 -10.37
CA PHE A 314 -18.66 5.33 -9.52
C PHE A 314 -20.03 5.91 -9.84
N PHE A 315 -21.04 5.05 -10.01
CA PHE A 315 -22.41 5.47 -10.22
C PHE A 315 -23.19 5.36 -8.91
N ASP A 316 -23.73 6.46 -8.41
CA ASP A 316 -24.61 6.49 -7.26
C ASP A 316 -26.06 6.32 -7.70
N GLU A 317 -26.66 5.19 -7.33
CA GLU A 317 -28.06 4.85 -7.66
C GLU A 317 -29.08 5.72 -6.87
N THR A 318 -28.64 6.51 -5.88
CA THR A 318 -29.55 7.34 -5.07
C THR A 318 -29.85 8.68 -5.70
N ASP A 319 -28.92 9.21 -6.50
CA ASP A 319 -29.05 10.48 -7.20
C ASP A 319 -28.86 10.38 -8.71
N ASP A 320 -28.72 9.15 -9.23
CA ASP A 320 -28.51 8.83 -10.64
C ASP A 320 -27.30 9.53 -11.25
N THR A 321 -26.22 9.63 -10.46
CA THR A 321 -25.05 10.42 -10.83
C THR A 321 -23.78 9.59 -10.90
N TRP A 322 -22.94 9.86 -11.93
CA TRP A 322 -21.58 9.35 -12.00
C TRP A 322 -20.63 10.29 -11.26
N TYR A 323 -19.83 9.73 -10.38
CA TYR A 323 -18.76 10.43 -9.67
C TYR A 323 -17.40 9.93 -10.15
N TYR A 324 -16.49 10.86 -10.37
CA TYR A 324 -15.09 10.55 -10.57
C TYR A 324 -14.39 10.55 -9.21
N ILE A 325 -13.76 9.45 -8.89
CA ILE A 325 -12.91 9.33 -7.70
C ILE A 325 -11.48 9.50 -8.20
N ASP A 326 -10.83 10.59 -7.81
CA ASP A 326 -9.43 10.82 -8.11
C ASP A 326 -8.53 9.82 -7.35
N ASP A 327 -7.22 9.85 -7.67
CA ASP A 327 -6.24 8.97 -7.04
C ASP A 327 -6.06 9.26 -5.52
N GLU A 328 -6.69 10.33 -5.01
CA GLU A 328 -6.70 10.72 -3.59
C GLU A 328 -7.94 10.20 -2.85
N GLY A 329 -8.85 9.50 -3.54
CA GLY A 329 -10.09 8.97 -2.97
C GLY A 329 -11.12 10.04 -2.63
N GLN A 330 -11.01 11.24 -3.23
CA GLN A 330 -12.01 12.30 -3.11
C GLN A 330 -13.04 12.16 -4.24
N MET A 331 -14.32 12.12 -3.83
CA MET A 331 -15.47 12.17 -4.76
C MET A 331 -15.71 13.58 -5.27
#